data_6df960bdc8d1b8bf65c6f9eca43371e7
#
_entry.id   6df960bdc8d1b8bf65c6f9eca43371e7
#
_cell.length_a   1.000
_cell.length_b   1.000
_cell.length_c   1.000
_cell.angle_alpha   90.00
_cell.angle_beta   90.00
_cell.angle_gamma   90.00
#
_symmetry.space_group_name_H-M   'P 1'
#
loop_
_entity.id
_entity.type
_entity.pdbx_description
1 polymer ?
#
loop_
_entity_poly.entity_id
_entity_poly.type
_entity_poly.pdbx_seq_one_letter_code
_entity_poly.pdbx_strand_id
1 'polypeptide(L)'
;ERLEFGWTGNLGQWFWDFTTNEVTFNPLKAEAIGYLKKDLPEKVSYEFFTDKVHPDDKNEVMQLMTNHLKGEIPVWEVKYRIQAKDGSWKVYRDRGKVTERDENGRPLFLTGIVFDVTQEEFEREQLVVKNKSLTTQMKRDTLTSLYTRSAIIVELVKQANRAKEQKQPMSVIVLNVDNYAKIEEDFGIMLSEGVLKTTGEVIKASIQERYVAGRYRDSVFLIILENTAEEEAGIVAESIKQTVLETIFDIPKHVSISAGVSAYYPDETISELIQRSAQKLVAAQKNGGNQVVL
;
A
#
# COMPACT_ATOMS: atom_id res chain seq x y z
N GLU A 1 30.06 -15.90 -31.76
CA GLU A 1 29.05 -16.05 -30.72
C GLU A 1 28.69 -14.64 -30.20
N ARG A 2 27.55 -14.10 -30.65
CA ARG A 2 26.98 -12.90 -30.04
C ARG A 2 26.51 -13.32 -28.64
N LEU A 3 27.09 -12.69 -27.62
CA LEU A 3 26.57 -12.78 -26.28
C LEU A 3 25.15 -12.20 -26.29
N GLU A 4 24.16 -13.08 -26.36
CA GLU A 4 22.73 -12.74 -26.19
C GLU A 4 22.38 -12.44 -24.73
N PHE A 5 23.23 -11.71 -24.02
CA PHE A 5 22.81 -10.99 -22.85
C PHE A 5 22.24 -9.67 -23.33
N GLY A 6 20.94 -9.71 -23.66
CA GLY A 6 20.19 -8.52 -23.98
C GLY A 6 20.24 -7.56 -22.81
N TRP A 7 21.06 -6.54 -22.92
CA TRP A 7 20.91 -5.30 -22.21
C TRP A 7 19.70 -4.61 -22.84
N THR A 8 18.54 -5.15 -22.53
CA THR A 8 17.25 -4.65 -23.00
C THR A 8 17.18 -3.17 -22.70
N GLY A 9 16.88 -2.34 -23.69
CA GLY A 9 16.78 -0.90 -23.55
C GLY A 9 18.09 -0.11 -23.66
N ASN A 10 19.26 -0.76 -23.88
CA ASN A 10 20.51 -0.03 -24.10
C ASN A 10 20.48 0.72 -25.43
N LEU A 11 20.43 2.06 -25.37
CA LEU A 11 20.43 2.95 -26.55
C LEU A 11 21.84 3.39 -26.96
N GLY A 12 22.87 2.92 -26.25
CA GLY A 12 24.28 3.18 -26.54
C GLY A 12 24.86 4.37 -25.82
N GLN A 13 26.08 4.69 -26.22
CA GLN A 13 26.84 5.79 -25.64
C GLN A 13 26.56 7.10 -26.35
N TRP A 14 26.80 8.20 -25.62
CA TRP A 14 26.76 9.54 -26.15
C TRP A 14 27.93 10.35 -25.58
N PHE A 15 28.35 11.38 -26.35
CA PHE A 15 29.47 12.26 -26.04
C PHE A 15 29.05 13.70 -26.26
N TRP A 16 29.35 14.58 -25.31
CA TRP A 16 29.11 16.00 -25.43
C TRP A 16 30.43 16.76 -25.39
N ASP A 17 30.74 17.45 -26.47
CA ASP A 17 31.83 18.37 -26.58
C ASP A 17 31.34 19.78 -26.21
N PHE A 18 31.83 20.31 -25.09
CA PHE A 18 31.43 21.63 -24.59
C PHE A 18 32.05 22.78 -25.39
N THR A 19 33.13 22.54 -26.15
CA THR A 19 33.78 23.57 -26.97
C THR A 19 32.97 23.91 -28.21
N THR A 20 32.26 22.93 -28.77
CA THR A 20 31.45 23.08 -29.99
C THR A 20 29.93 23.02 -29.71
N ASN A 21 29.58 22.66 -28.45
CA ASN A 21 28.20 22.33 -28.05
C ASN A 21 27.59 21.20 -28.91
N GLU A 22 28.40 20.28 -29.39
CA GLU A 22 27.95 19.17 -30.23
C GLU A 22 27.81 17.87 -29.43
N VAL A 23 26.69 17.17 -29.60
CA VAL A 23 26.43 15.85 -29.00
C VAL A 23 26.47 14.80 -30.07
N THR A 24 27.42 13.89 -29.98
CA THR A 24 27.45 12.67 -30.78
C THR A 24 26.86 11.51 -29.96
N PHE A 25 26.08 10.65 -30.60
CA PHE A 25 25.38 9.57 -29.90
C PHE A 25 25.10 8.38 -30.82
N ASN A 26 24.83 7.22 -30.21
CA ASN A 26 24.35 6.08 -30.96
C ASN A 26 22.97 6.40 -31.58
N PRO A 27 22.74 6.15 -32.88
CA PRO A 27 21.47 6.41 -33.55
C PRO A 27 20.26 5.86 -32.81
N LEU A 28 20.39 4.74 -32.11
CA LEU A 28 19.33 4.13 -31.31
C LEU A 28 18.70 5.09 -30.29
N LYS A 29 19.49 6.05 -29.75
CA LYS A 29 18.98 7.06 -28.79
C LYS A 29 17.88 7.92 -29.42
N ALA A 30 18.03 8.33 -30.68
CA ALA A 30 17.05 9.14 -31.38
C ALA A 30 15.94 8.27 -32.01
N GLU A 31 16.29 7.09 -32.54
CA GLU A 31 15.36 6.16 -33.16
C GLU A 31 14.32 5.64 -32.15
N ALA A 32 14.73 5.40 -30.92
CA ALA A 32 13.82 4.97 -29.82
C ALA A 32 12.69 5.98 -29.55
N ILE A 33 12.91 7.27 -29.83
CA ILE A 33 11.89 8.32 -29.75
C ILE A 33 11.36 8.74 -31.13
N GLY A 34 11.56 7.91 -32.16
CA GLY A 34 10.96 8.07 -33.48
C GLY A 34 11.65 9.04 -34.44
N TYR A 35 12.91 9.48 -34.14
CA TYR A 35 13.68 10.36 -35.02
C TYR A 35 14.71 9.56 -35.82
N LEU A 36 14.53 9.45 -37.13
CA LEU A 36 15.50 8.83 -38.02
C LEU A 36 16.64 9.83 -38.34
N LYS A 37 17.77 9.31 -38.85
CA LYS A 37 18.93 10.15 -39.20
C LYS A 37 18.57 11.35 -40.09
N LYS A 38 17.62 11.20 -41.02
CA LYS A 38 17.13 12.28 -41.90
C LYS A 38 16.33 13.37 -41.18
N ASP A 39 15.84 13.11 -39.98
CA ASP A 39 15.05 14.02 -39.17
C ASP A 39 15.93 14.86 -38.23
N LEU A 40 17.23 14.53 -38.15
CA LEU A 40 18.19 15.17 -37.28
C LEU A 40 18.88 16.34 -37.98
N PRO A 41 19.23 17.41 -37.27
CA PRO A 41 20.09 18.46 -37.81
C PRO A 41 21.49 17.92 -38.12
N GLU A 42 22.26 18.61 -38.99
CA GLU A 42 23.63 18.23 -39.30
C GLU A 42 24.53 18.16 -38.05
N LYS A 43 24.33 19.10 -37.13
CA LYS A 43 24.94 19.11 -35.82
C LYS A 43 23.84 19.06 -34.74
N VAL A 44 23.92 18.10 -33.87
CA VAL A 44 22.95 17.93 -32.77
C VAL A 44 23.57 18.53 -31.49
N SER A 45 22.92 19.54 -30.94
CA SER A 45 23.27 20.11 -29.65
C SER A 45 22.52 19.40 -28.51
N TYR A 46 22.93 19.67 -27.27
CA TYR A 46 22.27 19.04 -26.10
C TYR A 46 20.79 19.45 -25.98
N GLU A 47 20.42 20.63 -26.44
CA GLU A 47 19.06 21.13 -26.42
C GLU A 47 18.08 20.24 -27.20
N PHE A 48 18.56 19.58 -28.26
CA PHE A 48 17.70 18.67 -29.04
C PHE A 48 17.02 17.61 -28.17
N PHE A 49 17.72 17.08 -27.16
CA PHE A 49 17.15 16.11 -26.24
C PHE A 49 16.49 16.77 -25.03
N THR A 50 17.11 17.79 -24.45
CA THR A 50 16.60 18.43 -23.22
C THR A 50 15.31 19.21 -23.42
N ASP A 51 15.05 19.69 -24.64
CA ASP A 51 13.76 20.33 -24.96
C ASP A 51 12.59 19.34 -25.06
N LYS A 52 12.88 18.06 -25.18
CA LYS A 52 11.89 16.96 -25.17
C LYS A 52 11.67 16.34 -23.79
N VAL A 53 12.43 16.75 -22.79
CA VAL A 53 12.24 16.31 -21.41
C VAL A 53 10.91 16.84 -20.88
N HIS A 54 10.19 16.01 -20.15
CA HIS A 54 8.92 16.40 -19.55
C HIS A 54 9.09 17.63 -18.65
N PRO A 55 8.17 18.63 -18.71
CA PRO A 55 8.31 19.86 -17.94
C PRO A 55 8.56 19.66 -16.44
N ASP A 56 7.88 18.68 -15.82
CA ASP A 56 8.06 18.39 -14.40
C ASP A 56 9.45 17.82 -14.07
N ASP A 57 10.08 17.11 -15.02
CA ASP A 57 11.37 16.44 -14.82
C ASP A 57 12.54 17.36 -15.19
N LYS A 58 12.29 18.39 -16.02
CA LYS A 58 13.33 19.25 -16.62
C LYS A 58 14.20 19.97 -15.58
N ASN A 59 13.59 20.47 -14.51
CA ASN A 59 14.31 21.17 -13.45
C ASN A 59 15.30 20.26 -12.73
N GLU A 60 14.89 19.04 -12.36
CA GLU A 60 15.75 18.06 -11.69
C GLU A 60 16.88 17.61 -12.59
N VAL A 61 16.59 17.28 -13.85
CA VAL A 61 17.60 16.88 -14.85
C VAL A 61 18.68 17.95 -15.02
N MET A 62 18.28 19.22 -15.16
CA MET A 62 19.20 20.32 -15.36
C MET A 62 20.00 20.67 -14.11
N GLN A 63 19.38 20.56 -12.93
CA GLN A 63 20.07 20.81 -11.65
C GLN A 63 21.13 19.75 -11.38
N LEU A 64 20.81 18.47 -11.54
CA LEU A 64 21.76 17.37 -11.39
C LEU A 64 22.93 17.50 -12.39
N MET A 65 22.65 17.87 -13.65
CA MET A 65 23.70 18.12 -14.64
C MET A 65 24.60 19.26 -14.20
N THR A 66 24.03 20.37 -13.73
CA THR A 66 24.78 21.53 -13.26
C THR A 66 25.68 21.18 -12.08
N ASN A 67 25.19 20.43 -11.10
CA ASN A 67 25.95 19.99 -9.94
C ASN A 67 27.12 19.07 -10.37
N HIS A 68 26.89 18.19 -11.34
CA HIS A 68 27.95 17.34 -11.89
C HIS A 68 29.02 18.13 -12.64
N LEU A 69 28.61 19.08 -13.48
CA LEU A 69 29.55 19.94 -14.22
C LEU A 69 30.42 20.78 -13.29
N LYS A 70 29.88 21.23 -12.16
CA LYS A 70 30.65 21.94 -11.08
C LYS A 70 31.54 21.00 -10.28
N GLY A 71 31.37 19.66 -10.40
CA GLY A 71 32.14 18.69 -9.62
C GLY A 71 31.56 18.41 -8.23
N GLU A 72 30.36 18.89 -7.93
CA GLU A 72 29.66 18.67 -6.66
C GLU A 72 29.19 17.22 -6.50
N ILE A 73 28.91 16.54 -7.62
CA ILE A 73 28.60 15.11 -7.66
C ILE A 73 29.51 14.40 -8.68
N PRO A 74 30.00 13.18 -8.39
CA PRO A 74 31.01 12.50 -9.20
C PRO A 74 30.47 11.93 -10.52
N VAL A 75 29.18 11.69 -10.60
CA VAL A 75 28.48 11.11 -11.77
C VAL A 75 27.13 11.78 -11.87
N TRP A 76 26.73 12.14 -13.09
CA TRP A 76 25.36 12.51 -13.40
C TRP A 76 24.57 11.24 -13.70
N GLU A 77 23.53 10.99 -12.95
CA GLU A 77 22.62 9.88 -13.17
C GLU A 77 21.19 10.34 -12.89
N VAL A 78 20.29 10.15 -13.85
CA VAL A 78 18.93 10.61 -13.76
C VAL A 78 17.99 9.72 -14.57
N LYS A 79 16.76 9.62 -14.11
CA LYS A 79 15.64 9.02 -14.83
C LYS A 79 14.63 10.11 -15.16
N TYR A 80 14.22 10.21 -16.42
CA TYR A 80 13.33 11.26 -16.90
C TYR A 80 12.43 10.79 -18.04
N ARG A 81 11.32 11.45 -18.18
CA ARG A 81 10.41 11.26 -19.31
C ARG A 81 10.88 12.12 -20.48
N ILE A 82 10.93 11.52 -21.67
CA ILE A 82 11.27 12.19 -22.92
C ILE A 82 10.14 11.99 -23.94
N GLN A 83 9.76 13.06 -24.64
CA GLN A 83 8.69 13.01 -25.63
C GLN A 83 9.18 12.44 -26.95
N ALA A 84 8.52 11.40 -27.42
CA ALA A 84 8.73 10.82 -28.73
C ALA A 84 8.04 11.67 -29.83
N LYS A 85 8.42 11.46 -31.07
CA LYS A 85 7.90 12.19 -32.26
C LYS A 85 6.39 12.04 -32.45
N ASP A 86 5.81 10.94 -31.99
CA ASP A 86 4.38 10.67 -32.02
C ASP A 86 3.60 11.28 -30.84
N GLY A 87 4.28 12.01 -29.96
CA GLY A 87 3.73 12.64 -28.77
C GLY A 87 3.69 11.73 -27.54
N SER A 88 4.02 10.45 -27.66
CA SER A 88 4.10 9.53 -26.51
C SER A 88 5.30 9.85 -25.61
N TRP A 89 5.22 9.40 -24.36
CA TRP A 89 6.31 9.55 -23.40
C TRP A 89 7.09 8.25 -23.27
N LYS A 90 8.41 8.36 -23.38
CA LYS A 90 9.37 7.31 -23.04
C LYS A 90 10.06 7.65 -21.74
N VAL A 91 10.52 6.65 -21.01
CA VAL A 91 11.31 6.84 -19.80
C VAL A 91 12.75 6.45 -20.09
N TYR A 92 13.64 7.44 -20.01
CA TYR A 92 15.07 7.24 -20.17
C TYR A 92 15.75 7.23 -18.80
N ARG A 93 16.69 6.31 -18.63
CA ARG A 93 17.68 6.35 -17.55
C ARG A 93 19.03 6.65 -18.18
N ASP A 94 19.58 7.79 -17.83
CA ASP A 94 20.78 8.33 -18.41
C ASP A 94 21.86 8.48 -17.33
N ARG A 95 23.10 8.16 -17.67
CA ARG A 95 24.23 8.25 -16.77
C ARG A 95 25.44 8.77 -17.53
N GLY A 96 26.10 9.81 -17.00
CA GLY A 96 27.24 10.43 -17.63
C GLY A 96 28.31 10.90 -16.65
N LYS A 97 29.50 11.06 -17.16
CA LYS A 97 30.65 11.58 -16.41
C LYS A 97 31.51 12.50 -17.26
N VAL A 98 31.91 13.64 -16.69
CA VAL A 98 32.96 14.49 -17.27
C VAL A 98 34.26 13.69 -17.34
N THR A 99 34.79 13.55 -18.54
CA THR A 99 36.02 12.77 -18.81
C THR A 99 37.24 13.65 -18.93
N GLU A 100 37.08 14.92 -19.29
CA GLU A 100 38.17 15.88 -19.47
C GLU A 100 37.76 17.28 -18.99
N ARG A 101 38.71 17.99 -18.39
CA ARG A 101 38.60 19.40 -17.94
C ARG A 101 39.79 20.19 -18.40
N ASP A 102 39.62 21.50 -18.62
CA ASP A 102 40.70 22.42 -18.89
C ASP A 102 41.56 22.72 -17.62
N GLU A 103 42.59 23.50 -17.78
CA GLU A 103 43.51 23.93 -16.68
C GLU A 103 42.79 24.74 -15.58
N ASN A 104 41.61 25.29 -15.87
CA ASN A 104 40.79 26.05 -14.93
C ASN A 104 39.66 25.16 -14.32
N GLY A 105 39.66 23.86 -14.59
CA GLY A 105 38.69 22.91 -14.08
C GLY A 105 37.33 22.93 -14.83
N ARG A 106 37.20 23.64 -15.97
CA ARG A 106 35.97 23.68 -16.76
C ARG A 106 35.85 22.38 -17.57
N PRO A 107 34.64 21.78 -17.63
CA PRO A 107 34.45 20.56 -18.41
C PRO A 107 34.68 20.79 -19.90
N LEU A 108 35.44 19.91 -20.54
CA LEU A 108 35.67 19.90 -21.99
C LEU A 108 34.84 18.80 -22.65
N PHE A 109 34.84 17.62 -22.07
CA PHE A 109 34.09 16.45 -22.59
C PHE A 109 33.33 15.75 -21.49
N LEU A 110 32.10 15.33 -21.84
CA LEU A 110 31.26 14.48 -21.02
C LEU A 110 30.83 13.27 -21.86
N THR A 111 30.93 12.09 -21.29
CA THR A 111 30.47 10.84 -21.92
C THR A 111 29.42 10.18 -21.05
N GLY A 112 28.47 9.52 -21.67
CA GLY A 112 27.41 8.80 -20.96
C GLY A 112 26.86 7.63 -21.75
N ILE A 113 25.95 6.94 -21.08
CA ILE A 113 25.16 5.84 -21.62
C ILE A 113 23.70 6.02 -21.23
N VAL A 114 22.82 5.72 -22.16
CA VAL A 114 21.37 5.88 -21.97
C VAL A 114 20.64 4.58 -22.21
N PHE A 115 19.60 4.34 -21.40
CA PHE A 115 18.71 3.19 -21.48
C PHE A 115 17.26 3.67 -21.62
N ASP A 116 16.51 3.04 -22.53
CA ASP A 116 15.05 3.11 -22.54
C ASP A 116 14.53 2.11 -21.51
N VAL A 117 13.99 2.61 -20.41
CA VAL A 117 13.43 1.81 -19.31
C VAL A 117 11.90 1.90 -19.27
N THR A 118 11.28 2.32 -20.36
CA THR A 118 9.81 2.53 -20.46
C THR A 118 9.04 1.27 -20.09
N GLN A 119 9.43 0.14 -20.66
CA GLN A 119 8.77 -1.14 -20.40
C GLN A 119 9.00 -1.62 -18.96
N GLU A 120 10.22 -1.48 -18.45
CA GLU A 120 10.58 -1.84 -17.07
C GLU A 120 9.75 -1.04 -16.04
N GLU A 121 9.62 0.28 -16.25
CA GLU A 121 8.82 1.14 -15.37
C GLU A 121 7.32 0.81 -15.47
N PHE A 122 6.81 0.57 -16.66
CA PHE A 122 5.42 0.16 -16.84
C PHE A 122 5.11 -1.15 -16.09
N GLU A 123 5.95 -2.17 -16.25
CA GLU A 123 5.79 -3.46 -15.56
C GLU A 123 5.90 -3.30 -14.04
N ARG A 124 6.82 -2.46 -13.57
CA ARG A 124 6.97 -2.14 -12.15
C ARG A 124 5.72 -1.48 -11.57
N GLU A 125 5.15 -0.50 -12.28
CA GLU A 125 3.91 0.15 -11.86
C GLU A 125 2.75 -0.85 -11.82
N GLN A 126 2.61 -1.71 -12.81
CA GLN A 126 1.59 -2.78 -12.84
C GLN A 126 1.74 -3.73 -11.64
N LEU A 127 2.97 -4.13 -11.30
CA LEU A 127 3.25 -4.97 -10.14
C LEU A 127 2.91 -4.27 -8.82
N VAL A 128 3.21 -2.98 -8.69
CA VAL A 128 2.85 -2.19 -7.50
C VAL A 128 1.33 -2.11 -7.33
N VAL A 129 0.60 -1.82 -8.41
CA VAL A 129 -0.88 -1.77 -8.40
C VAL A 129 -1.46 -3.14 -8.03
N LYS A 130 -0.96 -4.21 -8.66
CA LYS A 130 -1.40 -5.59 -8.39
C LYS A 130 -1.14 -6.00 -6.94
N ASN A 131 0.06 -5.73 -6.41
CA ASN A 131 0.41 -6.01 -5.02
C ASN A 131 -0.47 -5.22 -4.05
N LYS A 132 -0.75 -3.95 -4.33
CA LYS A 132 -1.66 -3.13 -3.50
C LYS A 132 -3.08 -3.70 -3.50
N SER A 133 -3.59 -4.13 -4.65
CA SER A 133 -4.91 -4.75 -4.75
C SER A 133 -4.98 -6.10 -4.00
N LEU A 134 -3.97 -6.97 -4.16
CA LEU A 134 -3.86 -8.23 -3.43
C LEU A 134 -3.78 -8.01 -1.91
N THR A 135 -2.97 -7.05 -1.46
CA THR A 135 -2.87 -6.69 -0.03
C THR A 135 -4.20 -6.18 0.51
N THR A 136 -4.97 -5.45 -0.30
CA THR A 136 -6.30 -4.96 0.10
C THR A 136 -7.32 -6.09 0.16
N GLN A 137 -7.30 -7.04 -0.77
CA GLN A 137 -8.13 -8.24 -0.74
C GLN A 137 -7.79 -9.14 0.44
N MET A 138 -6.49 -9.30 0.77
CA MET A 138 -6.05 -10.09 1.94
C MET A 138 -6.43 -9.46 3.30
N LYS A 139 -6.87 -8.20 3.34
CA LYS A 139 -7.32 -7.54 4.58
C LYS A 139 -8.76 -7.84 4.95
N ARG A 140 -9.57 -8.34 4.04
CA ARG A 140 -10.99 -8.61 4.27
C ARG A 140 -11.26 -10.10 4.29
N ASP A 141 -12.03 -10.54 5.28
CA ASP A 141 -12.58 -11.91 5.35
C ASP A 141 -13.61 -12.08 4.26
N THR A 142 -13.48 -13.15 3.47
CA THR A 142 -14.32 -13.39 2.28
C THR A 142 -15.77 -13.67 2.61
N LEU A 143 -16.06 -14.20 3.81
CA LEU A 143 -17.41 -14.51 4.25
C LEU A 143 -18.10 -13.28 4.83
N THR A 144 -17.45 -12.57 5.73
CA THR A 144 -18.07 -11.48 6.51
C THR A 144 -17.78 -10.08 5.99
N SER A 145 -16.85 -9.94 5.06
CA SER A 145 -16.33 -8.64 4.55
C SER A 145 -15.71 -7.73 5.62
N LEU A 146 -15.58 -8.19 6.85
CA LEU A 146 -14.85 -7.53 7.92
C LEU A 146 -13.34 -7.75 7.76
N TYR A 147 -12.51 -7.12 8.58
CA TYR A 147 -11.08 -7.38 8.54
C TYR A 147 -10.76 -8.84 8.88
N THR A 148 -9.74 -9.41 8.21
CA THR A 148 -9.17 -10.71 8.62
C THR A 148 -8.46 -10.57 9.97
N ARG A 149 -8.16 -11.71 10.62
CA ARG A 149 -7.42 -11.75 11.88
C ARG A 149 -6.08 -10.99 11.80
N SER A 150 -5.30 -11.21 10.74
CA SER A 150 -4.02 -10.53 10.56
C SER A 150 -4.19 -9.02 10.41
N ALA A 151 -5.19 -8.60 9.65
CA ALA A 151 -5.44 -7.19 9.40
C ALA A 151 -5.97 -6.44 10.64
N ILE A 152 -6.88 -7.06 11.41
CA ILE A 152 -7.44 -6.42 12.61
C ILE A 152 -6.38 -6.30 13.72
N ILE A 153 -5.46 -7.25 13.86
CA ILE A 153 -4.37 -7.17 14.83
C ILE A 153 -3.40 -6.05 14.47
N VAL A 154 -3.04 -5.90 13.18
CA VAL A 154 -2.19 -4.78 12.73
C VAL A 154 -2.86 -3.43 13.03
N GLU A 155 -4.17 -3.32 12.79
CA GLU A 155 -4.90 -2.09 13.09
C GLU A 155 -5.01 -1.84 14.60
N LEU A 156 -5.19 -2.90 15.41
CA LEU A 156 -5.22 -2.78 16.87
C LEU A 156 -3.89 -2.26 17.42
N VAL A 157 -2.76 -2.79 16.97
CA VAL A 157 -1.41 -2.30 17.36
C VAL A 157 -1.26 -0.81 17.01
N LYS A 158 -1.66 -0.43 15.81
CA LYS A 158 -1.59 0.97 15.34
C LYS A 158 -2.44 1.90 16.19
N GLN A 159 -3.68 1.51 16.49
CA GLN A 159 -4.58 2.34 17.30
C GLN A 159 -4.16 2.40 18.77
N ALA A 160 -3.64 1.33 19.33
CA ALA A 160 -3.08 1.31 20.69
C ALA A 160 -1.88 2.27 20.83
N ASN A 161 -0.95 2.26 19.87
CA ASN A 161 0.17 3.20 19.86
C ASN A 161 -0.32 4.66 19.78
N ARG A 162 -1.31 4.94 18.91
CA ARG A 162 -1.91 6.28 18.82
C ARG A 162 -2.60 6.69 20.12
N ALA A 163 -3.38 5.80 20.74
CA ALA A 163 -4.05 6.05 22.00
C ALA A 163 -3.04 6.37 23.12
N LYS A 164 -1.93 5.64 23.18
CA LYS A 164 -0.83 5.89 24.11
C LYS A 164 -0.18 7.26 23.89
N GLU A 165 0.17 7.59 22.64
CA GLU A 165 0.80 8.88 22.28
C GLU A 165 -0.11 10.08 22.55
N GLN A 166 -1.39 9.97 22.20
CA GLN A 166 -2.39 11.03 22.34
C GLN A 166 -3.05 11.07 23.70
N LYS A 167 -2.77 10.10 24.58
CA LYS A 167 -3.43 9.91 25.90
C LYS A 167 -4.96 9.87 25.78
N GLN A 168 -5.46 9.23 24.74
CA GLN A 168 -6.89 9.05 24.49
C GLN A 168 -7.34 7.64 24.90
N PRO A 169 -8.58 7.48 25.38
CA PRO A 169 -9.12 6.16 25.71
C PRO A 169 -9.26 5.32 24.43
N MET A 170 -9.06 4.03 24.55
CA MET A 170 -9.35 3.06 23.51
C MET A 170 -9.93 1.82 24.19
N SER A 171 -10.93 1.19 23.58
CA SER A 171 -11.53 -0.03 24.07
C SER A 171 -11.62 -1.07 22.97
N VAL A 172 -11.75 -2.34 23.38
CA VAL A 172 -12.01 -3.45 22.46
C VAL A 172 -13.22 -4.25 22.95
N ILE A 173 -13.97 -4.77 21.97
CA ILE A 173 -15.03 -5.76 22.19
C ILE A 173 -14.59 -7.06 21.53
N VAL A 174 -14.55 -8.15 22.29
CA VAL A 174 -14.44 -9.51 21.76
C VAL A 174 -15.81 -10.16 21.90
N LEU A 175 -16.44 -10.50 20.80
CA LEU A 175 -17.77 -11.12 20.78
C LEU A 175 -17.76 -12.45 20.05
N ASN A 176 -18.69 -13.32 20.40
CA ASN A 176 -18.87 -14.63 19.79
C ASN A 176 -20.36 -14.93 19.58
N VAL A 177 -20.68 -15.60 18.46
CA VAL A 177 -22.01 -16.18 18.26
C VAL A 177 -22.20 -17.35 19.25
N ASP A 178 -23.24 -17.24 20.05
CA ASP A 178 -23.52 -18.24 21.08
C ASP A 178 -23.89 -19.60 20.46
N ASN A 179 -23.36 -20.69 21.02
CA ASN A 179 -23.60 -22.05 20.57
C ASN A 179 -23.38 -22.29 19.06
N TYR A 180 -22.43 -21.57 18.43
CA TYR A 180 -22.18 -21.66 16.99
C TYR A 180 -21.89 -23.10 16.53
N ALA A 181 -21.09 -23.87 17.27
CA ALA A 181 -20.81 -25.28 16.96
C ALA A 181 -22.09 -26.14 16.89
N LYS A 182 -23.06 -25.85 17.76
CA LYS A 182 -24.35 -26.53 17.72
C LYS A 182 -25.22 -26.08 16.55
N ILE A 183 -25.14 -24.82 16.15
CA ILE A 183 -25.80 -24.31 14.92
C ILE A 183 -25.25 -25.04 13.68
N GLU A 184 -23.92 -25.22 13.64
CA GLU A 184 -23.26 -25.94 12.55
C GLU A 184 -23.63 -27.42 12.52
N GLU A 185 -23.71 -28.08 13.69
CA GLU A 185 -24.13 -29.47 13.83
C GLU A 185 -25.62 -29.66 13.42
N ASP A 186 -26.50 -28.75 13.88
CA ASP A 186 -27.95 -28.86 13.66
C ASP A 186 -28.37 -28.52 12.21
N PHE A 187 -27.71 -27.54 11.55
CA PHE A 187 -28.11 -26.94 10.27
C PHE A 187 -27.08 -27.06 9.15
N GLY A 188 -25.89 -27.55 9.43
CA GLY A 188 -24.79 -27.70 8.47
C GLY A 188 -24.00 -26.41 8.16
N ILE A 189 -22.90 -26.59 7.47
CA ILE A 189 -21.88 -25.53 7.23
C ILE A 189 -22.49 -24.35 6.48
N MET A 190 -23.29 -24.57 5.44
CA MET A 190 -23.79 -23.49 4.59
C MET A 190 -24.70 -22.51 5.35
N LEU A 191 -25.60 -23.00 6.19
CA LEU A 191 -26.50 -22.17 6.99
C LEU A 191 -25.77 -21.50 8.17
N SER A 192 -24.81 -22.20 8.80
CA SER A 192 -23.99 -21.61 9.86
C SER A 192 -23.06 -20.51 9.34
N GLU A 193 -22.50 -20.63 8.14
CA GLU A 193 -21.79 -19.56 7.47
C GLU A 193 -22.71 -18.37 7.15
N GLY A 194 -23.95 -18.61 6.77
CA GLY A 194 -24.98 -17.58 6.62
C GLY A 194 -25.17 -16.78 7.91
N VAL A 195 -25.18 -17.45 9.07
CA VAL A 195 -25.26 -16.77 10.38
C VAL A 195 -24.05 -15.87 10.61
N LEU A 196 -22.83 -16.32 10.31
CA LEU A 196 -21.63 -15.50 10.44
C LEU A 196 -21.64 -14.29 9.52
N LYS A 197 -22.07 -14.47 8.26
CA LYS A 197 -22.17 -13.40 7.29
C LYS A 197 -23.14 -12.32 7.77
N THR A 198 -24.34 -12.70 8.15
CA THR A 198 -25.38 -11.78 8.67
C THR A 198 -24.91 -11.09 9.95
N THR A 199 -24.25 -11.82 10.87
CA THR A 199 -23.66 -11.22 12.08
C THR A 199 -22.60 -10.18 11.72
N GLY A 200 -21.76 -10.46 10.73
CA GLY A 200 -20.76 -9.49 10.23
C GLY A 200 -21.41 -8.22 9.64
N GLU A 201 -22.52 -8.37 8.91
CA GLU A 201 -23.28 -7.25 8.35
C GLU A 201 -23.92 -6.41 9.48
N VAL A 202 -24.50 -7.06 10.49
CA VAL A 202 -25.03 -6.38 11.69
C VAL A 202 -23.94 -5.60 12.42
N ILE A 203 -22.81 -6.23 12.69
CA ILE A 203 -21.67 -5.54 13.33
C ILE A 203 -21.29 -4.30 12.54
N LYS A 204 -21.11 -4.44 11.21
CA LYS A 204 -20.71 -3.34 10.34
C LYS A 204 -21.71 -2.19 10.32
N ALA A 205 -23.01 -2.51 10.36
CA ALA A 205 -24.08 -1.51 10.38
C ALA A 205 -24.24 -0.81 11.75
N SER A 206 -23.90 -1.50 12.83
CA SER A 206 -24.08 -1.02 14.21
C SER A 206 -22.92 -0.15 14.72
N ILE A 207 -21.76 -0.14 14.04
CA ILE A 207 -20.59 0.60 14.48
C ILE A 207 -20.40 1.90 13.68
N GLN A 208 -19.81 2.91 14.30
CA GLN A 208 -19.43 4.15 13.61
C GLN A 208 -18.28 3.92 12.63
N GLU A 209 -18.16 4.75 11.59
CA GLU A 209 -17.12 4.64 10.55
C GLU A 209 -15.68 4.65 11.10
N ARG A 210 -15.46 5.33 12.23
CA ARG A 210 -14.15 5.38 12.91
C ARG A 210 -13.79 4.08 13.61
N TYR A 211 -14.75 3.21 13.92
CA TYR A 211 -14.51 1.94 14.57
C TYR A 211 -14.15 0.86 13.55
N VAL A 212 -13.37 -0.11 13.98
CA VAL A 212 -12.88 -1.16 13.08
C VAL A 212 -13.27 -2.52 13.62
N ALA A 213 -13.88 -3.35 12.76
CA ALA A 213 -14.27 -4.71 13.12
C ALA A 213 -13.60 -5.75 12.23
N GLY A 214 -13.26 -6.89 12.80
CA GLY A 214 -12.65 -8.03 12.10
C GLY A 214 -13.13 -9.37 12.62
N ARG A 215 -13.10 -10.39 11.75
CA ARG A 215 -13.27 -11.77 12.14
C ARG A 215 -11.95 -12.28 12.72
N TYR A 216 -11.94 -12.54 14.01
CA TYR A 216 -10.71 -12.88 14.72
C TYR A 216 -10.38 -14.38 14.62
N ARG A 217 -11.36 -15.25 14.77
CA ARG A 217 -11.28 -16.70 14.52
C ARG A 217 -12.68 -17.30 14.52
N ASP A 218 -12.90 -18.38 13.81
CA ASP A 218 -14.16 -19.16 13.78
C ASP A 218 -15.40 -18.26 13.79
N SER A 219 -16.13 -18.23 14.91
CA SER A 219 -17.31 -17.38 15.16
C SER A 219 -17.02 -16.17 16.06
N VAL A 220 -15.73 -15.88 16.34
CA VAL A 220 -15.30 -14.77 17.20
C VAL A 220 -14.93 -13.55 16.38
N PHE A 221 -15.47 -12.40 16.76
CA PHE A 221 -15.18 -11.10 16.18
C PHE A 221 -14.48 -10.19 17.18
N LEU A 222 -13.64 -9.30 16.68
CA LEU A 222 -12.95 -8.27 17.44
C LEU A 222 -13.33 -6.91 16.89
N ILE A 223 -13.74 -5.99 17.76
CA ILE A 223 -14.07 -4.60 17.40
C ILE A 223 -13.14 -3.67 18.19
N ILE A 224 -12.57 -2.70 17.52
CA ILE A 224 -11.68 -1.69 18.08
C ILE A 224 -12.42 -0.36 18.08
N LEU A 225 -12.49 0.29 19.23
CA LEU A 225 -13.18 1.55 19.42
C LEU A 225 -12.16 2.61 19.86
N GLU A 226 -11.71 3.42 18.88
CA GLU A 226 -10.81 4.53 19.17
C GLU A 226 -11.55 5.66 19.91
N ASN A 227 -10.80 6.36 20.77
CA ASN A 227 -11.31 7.48 21.58
C ASN A 227 -12.63 7.15 22.31
N THR A 228 -12.68 5.94 22.92
CA THR A 228 -13.90 5.40 23.53
C THR A 228 -13.54 4.71 24.84
N ALA A 229 -14.21 5.10 25.92
CA ALA A 229 -14.07 4.49 27.24
C ALA A 229 -14.78 3.12 27.32
N GLU A 230 -14.48 2.32 28.36
CA GLU A 230 -15.03 0.96 28.53
C GLU A 230 -16.57 0.96 28.64
N GLU A 231 -17.13 1.92 29.36
CA GLU A 231 -18.57 2.06 29.53
C GLU A 231 -19.29 2.39 28.21
N GLU A 232 -18.73 3.28 27.40
CA GLU A 232 -19.27 3.62 26.07
C GLU A 232 -19.15 2.42 25.12
N ALA A 233 -18.03 1.70 25.18
CA ALA A 233 -17.84 0.47 24.41
C ALA A 233 -18.85 -0.61 24.81
N GLY A 234 -19.19 -0.68 26.10
CA GLY A 234 -20.25 -1.55 26.63
C GLY A 234 -21.62 -1.24 26.00
N ILE A 235 -21.97 0.05 25.85
CA ILE A 235 -23.22 0.48 25.20
C ILE A 235 -23.24 0.01 23.73
N VAL A 236 -22.11 0.15 23.03
CA VAL A 236 -22.00 -0.33 21.64
C VAL A 236 -22.14 -1.85 21.57
N ALA A 237 -21.53 -2.59 22.49
CA ALA A 237 -21.65 -4.05 22.55
C ALA A 237 -23.10 -4.50 22.81
N GLU A 238 -23.80 -3.83 23.74
CA GLU A 238 -25.21 -4.09 24.02
C GLU A 238 -26.11 -3.79 22.83
N SER A 239 -25.85 -2.69 22.12
CA SER A 239 -26.59 -2.36 20.88
C SER A 239 -26.40 -3.44 19.81
N ILE A 240 -25.19 -3.91 19.59
CA ILE A 240 -24.90 -4.99 18.64
C ILE A 240 -25.63 -6.26 19.07
N LYS A 241 -25.54 -6.65 20.34
CA LYS A 241 -26.22 -7.82 20.89
C LYS A 241 -27.72 -7.79 20.65
N GLN A 242 -28.35 -6.66 20.96
CA GLN A 242 -29.79 -6.48 20.76
C GLN A 242 -30.18 -6.55 19.28
N THR A 243 -29.41 -5.91 18.39
CA THR A 243 -29.65 -5.97 16.95
C THR A 243 -29.51 -7.39 16.40
N VAL A 244 -28.50 -8.16 16.85
CA VAL A 244 -28.35 -9.57 16.46
C VAL A 244 -29.55 -10.39 16.94
N LEU A 245 -30.01 -10.20 18.19
CA LEU A 245 -31.14 -10.93 18.73
C LEU A 245 -32.46 -10.67 17.97
N GLU A 246 -32.63 -9.46 17.45
CA GLU A 246 -33.79 -9.04 16.66
C GLU A 246 -33.68 -9.39 15.16
N THR A 247 -32.49 -9.76 14.70
CA THR A 247 -32.25 -10.09 13.30
C THR A 247 -32.84 -11.47 12.95
N ILE A 248 -33.51 -11.55 11.81
CA ILE A 248 -33.99 -12.81 11.25
C ILE A 248 -32.86 -13.48 10.48
N PHE A 249 -32.49 -14.68 10.89
CA PHE A 249 -31.50 -15.50 10.23
C PHE A 249 -32.18 -16.59 9.41
N ASP A 250 -31.51 -17.12 8.39
CA ASP A 250 -32.05 -18.20 7.52
C ASP A 250 -32.06 -19.58 8.22
N ILE A 251 -32.20 -19.58 9.54
CA ILE A 251 -32.36 -20.79 10.37
C ILE A 251 -33.61 -20.63 11.29
N PRO A 252 -34.33 -21.69 11.59
CA PRO A 252 -35.51 -21.64 12.45
C PRO A 252 -35.12 -21.60 13.95
N LYS A 253 -34.20 -20.70 14.31
CA LYS A 253 -33.67 -20.55 15.66
C LYS A 253 -33.20 -19.11 15.90
N HIS A 254 -33.45 -18.61 17.10
CA HIS A 254 -32.89 -17.31 17.51
C HIS A 254 -31.38 -17.44 17.68
N VAL A 255 -30.66 -16.47 17.13
CA VAL A 255 -29.22 -16.34 17.28
C VAL A 255 -28.97 -15.25 18.31
N SER A 256 -28.06 -15.52 19.23
CA SER A 256 -27.56 -14.54 20.20
C SER A 256 -26.04 -14.47 20.16
N ILE A 257 -25.50 -13.41 20.72
CA ILE A 257 -24.08 -13.23 20.90
C ILE A 257 -23.76 -12.91 22.35
N SER A 258 -22.57 -13.32 22.79
CA SER A 258 -21.98 -12.87 24.04
C SER A 258 -20.76 -12.02 23.74
N ALA A 259 -20.44 -11.05 24.61
CA ALA A 259 -19.30 -10.17 24.43
C ALA A 259 -18.55 -9.91 25.76
N GLY A 260 -17.23 -9.71 25.64
CA GLY A 260 -16.38 -9.15 26.69
C GLY A 260 -15.78 -7.85 26.20
N VAL A 261 -15.90 -6.81 27.01
CA VAL A 261 -15.40 -5.46 26.71
C VAL A 261 -14.24 -5.13 27.64
N SER A 262 -13.21 -4.47 27.11
CA SER A 262 -12.09 -4.00 27.94
C SER A 262 -11.47 -2.73 27.39
N ALA A 263 -11.18 -1.77 28.27
CA ALA A 263 -10.35 -0.62 27.94
C ALA A 263 -8.88 -1.04 27.78
N TYR A 264 -8.17 -0.36 26.92
CA TYR A 264 -6.72 -0.49 26.75
C TYR A 264 -5.98 0.29 27.83
N TYR A 265 -4.99 -0.34 28.43
CA TYR A 265 -4.07 0.33 29.36
C TYR A 265 -2.68 0.49 28.72
N PRO A 266 -2.05 1.69 28.79
CA PRO A 266 -0.78 1.96 28.09
C PRO A 266 0.41 1.05 28.41
N ASP A 267 0.35 0.35 29.52
CA ASP A 267 1.41 -0.54 30.01
C ASP A 267 1.12 -2.03 29.76
N GLU A 268 -0.04 -2.36 29.16
CA GLU A 268 -0.36 -3.72 28.78
C GLU A 268 0.01 -4.04 27.33
N THR A 269 0.30 -5.29 27.05
CA THR A 269 0.48 -5.78 25.68
C THR A 269 -0.88 -6.00 25.00
N ILE A 270 -0.89 -5.98 23.68
CA ILE A 270 -2.10 -6.29 22.89
C ILE A 270 -2.63 -7.71 23.21
N SER A 271 -1.74 -8.66 23.50
CA SER A 271 -2.14 -10.01 23.90
C SER A 271 -2.88 -10.03 25.22
N GLU A 272 -2.42 -9.29 26.21
CA GLU A 272 -3.08 -9.18 27.53
C GLU A 272 -4.44 -8.50 27.40
N LEU A 273 -4.57 -7.43 26.61
CA LEU A 273 -5.85 -6.77 26.34
C LEU A 273 -6.87 -7.74 25.74
N ILE A 274 -6.49 -8.47 24.66
CA ILE A 274 -7.37 -9.45 24.02
C ILE A 274 -7.71 -10.59 24.98
N GLN A 275 -6.74 -11.08 25.76
CA GLN A 275 -6.95 -12.16 26.72
C GLN A 275 -7.95 -11.74 27.80
N ARG A 276 -7.84 -10.53 28.34
CA ARG A 276 -8.75 -9.98 29.36
C ARG A 276 -10.17 -9.86 28.80
N SER A 277 -10.33 -9.34 27.60
CA SER A 277 -11.64 -9.27 26.92
C SER A 277 -12.21 -10.67 26.62
N ALA A 278 -11.37 -11.62 26.22
CA ALA A 278 -11.79 -12.99 25.98
C ALA A 278 -12.21 -13.72 27.29
N GLN A 279 -11.57 -13.42 28.43
CA GLN A 279 -11.99 -13.97 29.73
C GLN A 279 -13.39 -13.45 30.11
N LYS A 280 -13.68 -12.17 29.88
CA LYS A 280 -15.01 -11.58 30.08
C LYS A 280 -16.06 -12.21 29.16
N LEU A 281 -15.72 -12.45 27.88
CA LEU A 281 -16.59 -13.19 26.95
C LEU A 281 -16.89 -14.59 27.45
N VAL A 282 -15.91 -15.35 27.93
CA VAL A 282 -16.12 -16.68 28.52
C VAL A 282 -17.02 -16.61 29.75
N ALA A 283 -16.89 -15.57 30.59
CA ALA A 283 -17.80 -15.37 31.73
C ALA A 283 -19.25 -15.13 31.25
N ALA A 284 -19.45 -14.27 30.21
CA ALA A 284 -20.76 -14.04 29.61
C ALA A 284 -21.40 -15.35 29.11
N GLN A 285 -20.64 -16.19 28.43
CA GLN A 285 -21.11 -17.48 27.90
C GLN A 285 -21.45 -18.48 29.03
N LYS A 286 -20.62 -18.54 30.08
CA LYS A 286 -20.89 -19.43 31.26
C LYS A 286 -22.13 -19.01 32.03
N ASN A 287 -22.47 -17.73 32.02
CA ASN A 287 -23.67 -17.20 32.70
C ASN A 287 -24.95 -17.34 31.84
N GLY A 288 -24.94 -18.17 30.80
CA GLY A 288 -26.10 -18.50 30.00
C GLY A 288 -26.10 -17.89 28.58
N GLY A 289 -25.07 -17.13 28.21
CA GLY A 289 -24.97 -16.46 26.91
C GLY A 289 -25.88 -15.23 26.81
N ASN A 290 -25.90 -14.61 25.61
CA ASN A 290 -26.67 -13.39 25.34
C ASN A 290 -26.36 -12.26 26.32
N GLN A 291 -25.11 -12.06 26.67
CA GLN A 291 -24.66 -11.10 27.69
C GLN A 291 -23.43 -10.34 27.24
N VAL A 292 -23.32 -9.11 27.78
CA VAL A 292 -22.09 -8.29 27.69
C VAL A 292 -21.49 -8.18 29.08
N VAL A 293 -20.20 -8.41 29.22
CA VAL A 293 -19.42 -8.28 30.47
C VAL A 293 -18.34 -7.24 30.29
N LEU A 294 -18.34 -6.22 31.19
CA LEU A 294 -17.32 -5.18 31.28
C LEU A 294 -16.27 -5.54 32.34
#